data_440b3deb9516bd7ef1978495ac543707
#
_entry.id   440b3deb9516bd7ef1978495ac543707
#
_cell.length_a   1.000
_cell.length_b   1.000
_cell.length_c   1.000
_cell.angle_alpha   90.00
_cell.angle_beta   90.00
_cell.angle_gamma   90.00
#
_symmetry.space_group_name_H-M   'P 1'
#
loop_
_entity.id
_entity.type
_entity.pdbx_description
1 polymer ?
#
loop_
_entity_poly.entity_id
_entity_poly.type
_entity_poly.pdbx_seq_one_letter_code
_entity_poly.pdbx_strand_id
1 'polypeptide(L)'
;SFLNNIQWDFNSRILNNSKNYYRSQELIDEQGISSFQWEQDDDGNAIAFNQSDMMLKNKFSINAPFTIFKYVAINPNINISSDFVNRFQKASFNEQNELELNTIDRFKNRTTSNLSLSISTKLYGILPFKVGSFQSIRHVITPRIGFSYSPDYLRNDNYFQEFNDEYYDYFSGTLIGSTPRTSSRKINLSLGNVFQAKRSKNDKEEKIDLFSLRMNTGYDVNKEEFKLSNLNTSLRSSLKNGTNIDMNFTHDFYEFDKEDNVRMNEIRSIPRLTGIRFSTNFRLKGKNQETKYENELSEKTKDFLNDFSSNVWQSRIGIS
;
A
#
# COMPACT_ATOMS: atom_id res chain seq x y z
N SER A 1 25.91 -13.07 -17.50
CA SER A 1 25.23 -14.28 -17.01
C SER A 1 23.93 -13.87 -16.31
N PHE A 2 22.83 -14.55 -16.59
CA PHE A 2 21.52 -14.35 -15.93
C PHE A 2 21.65 -14.48 -14.40
N LEU A 3 22.44 -15.42 -13.93
CA LEU A 3 22.63 -15.70 -12.50
C LEU A 3 23.25 -14.55 -11.69
N ASN A 4 24.02 -13.67 -12.34
CA ASN A 4 24.68 -12.55 -11.64
C ASN A 4 23.72 -11.45 -11.21
N ASN A 5 22.47 -11.47 -11.70
CA ASN A 5 21.46 -10.46 -11.40
C ASN A 5 20.42 -10.93 -10.38
N ILE A 6 20.55 -12.16 -9.87
CA ILE A 6 19.62 -12.66 -8.86
C ILE A 6 19.89 -11.92 -7.56
N GLN A 7 18.83 -11.32 -7.04
CA GLN A 7 18.80 -10.61 -5.76
C GLN A 7 17.84 -11.34 -4.83
N TRP A 8 18.24 -11.51 -3.60
CA TRP A 8 17.37 -12.04 -2.57
C TRP A 8 17.34 -11.10 -1.38
N ASP A 9 16.23 -11.08 -0.71
CA ASP A 9 15.98 -10.30 0.50
C ASP A 9 15.30 -11.18 1.53
N PHE A 10 15.75 -11.07 2.77
CA PHE A 10 15.14 -11.72 3.91
C PHE A 10 14.83 -10.67 4.97
N ASN A 11 13.56 -10.60 5.37
CA ASN A 11 13.11 -9.72 6.42
C ASN A 11 12.39 -10.54 7.49
N SER A 12 12.78 -10.35 8.75
CA SER A 12 12.14 -10.97 9.90
C SER A 12 11.60 -9.89 10.84
N ARG A 13 10.35 -10.07 11.28
CA ARG A 13 9.69 -9.16 12.21
C ARG A 13 9.06 -9.96 13.35
N ILE A 14 9.41 -9.58 14.56
CA ILE A 14 8.77 -10.07 15.78
C ILE A 14 7.85 -8.98 16.31
N LEU A 15 6.65 -9.36 16.68
CA LEU A 15 5.72 -8.50 17.40
C LEU A 15 5.17 -9.27 18.58
N ASN A 16 5.14 -8.62 19.72
CA ASN A 16 4.47 -9.12 20.93
C ASN A 16 3.49 -8.04 21.40
N ASN A 17 2.24 -8.42 21.56
CA ASN A 17 1.18 -7.57 22.11
C ASN A 17 0.66 -8.22 23.37
N SER A 18 0.97 -7.63 24.52
CA SER A 18 0.54 -8.13 25.83
C SER A 18 -0.50 -7.19 26.42
N LYS A 19 -1.59 -7.76 26.90
CA LYS A 19 -2.66 -7.02 27.55
C LYS A 19 -3.15 -7.77 28.79
N ASN A 20 -3.48 -7.02 29.82
CA ASN A 20 -4.19 -7.53 30.97
C ASN A 20 -5.69 -7.31 30.75
N TYR A 21 -6.49 -8.26 31.15
CA TYR A 21 -7.93 -8.18 31.12
C TYR A 21 -8.53 -8.87 32.34
N TYR A 22 -9.75 -8.49 32.69
CA TYR A 22 -10.53 -9.10 33.76
C TYR A 22 -11.69 -9.84 33.13
N ARG A 23 -12.02 -11.01 33.61
CA ARG A 23 -13.21 -11.75 33.20
C ARG A 23 -14.36 -11.37 34.10
N SER A 24 -15.54 -11.19 33.52
CA SER A 24 -16.80 -11.06 34.24
C SER A 24 -17.55 -12.39 34.21
N GLN A 25 -18.12 -12.76 35.33
CA GLN A 25 -19.03 -13.88 35.46
C GLN A 25 -20.44 -13.36 35.61
N GLU A 26 -21.38 -13.94 34.87
CA GLU A 26 -22.81 -13.64 35.05
C GLU A 26 -23.33 -14.43 36.27
N LEU A 27 -23.91 -13.73 37.22
CA LEU A 27 -24.57 -14.30 38.39
C LEU A 27 -26.05 -14.04 38.22
N ILE A 28 -26.86 -15.11 38.34
CA ILE A 28 -28.32 -15.02 38.33
C ILE A 28 -28.78 -15.22 39.79
N ASP A 29 -29.51 -14.25 40.31
CA ASP A 29 -30.06 -14.32 41.65
C ASP A 29 -31.30 -15.23 41.74
N GLU A 30 -31.82 -15.47 42.96
CA GLU A 30 -32.99 -16.31 43.22
C GLU A 30 -34.28 -15.76 42.55
N GLN A 31 -34.28 -14.50 42.12
CA GLN A 31 -35.37 -13.84 41.40
C GLN A 31 -35.21 -13.88 39.90
N GLY A 32 -34.11 -14.48 39.39
CA GLY A 32 -33.79 -14.57 37.94
C GLY A 32 -33.22 -13.28 37.35
N ILE A 33 -32.74 -12.36 38.18
CA ILE A 33 -32.09 -11.14 37.75
C ILE A 33 -30.59 -11.42 37.53
N SER A 34 -30.10 -11.18 36.31
CA SER A 34 -28.67 -11.33 35.99
C SER A 34 -27.90 -10.10 36.44
N SER A 35 -26.72 -10.34 37.05
CA SER A 35 -25.73 -9.35 37.40
C SER A 35 -24.35 -9.84 36.95
N PHE A 36 -23.46 -8.91 36.57
CA PHE A 36 -22.07 -9.25 36.18
C PHE A 36 -21.14 -8.89 37.32
N GLN A 37 -20.35 -9.87 37.76
CA GLN A 37 -19.26 -9.70 38.72
C GLN A 37 -17.94 -10.14 38.11
N TRP A 38 -16.85 -9.42 38.43
CA TRP A 38 -15.52 -9.86 38.04
C TRP A 38 -15.15 -11.16 38.76
N GLU A 39 -14.47 -12.06 38.04
CA GLU A 39 -13.86 -13.24 38.70
C GLU A 39 -12.91 -12.73 39.77
N GLN A 40 -13.05 -13.27 41.00
CA GLN A 40 -12.32 -12.84 42.17
C GLN A 40 -11.46 -14.00 42.73
N ASP A 41 -10.34 -13.67 43.32
CA ASP A 41 -9.54 -14.58 44.10
C ASP A 41 -10.19 -14.84 45.48
N ASP A 42 -9.57 -15.73 46.28
CA ASP A 42 -10.05 -16.10 47.63
C ASP A 42 -10.09 -14.89 48.58
N ASP A 43 -9.36 -13.82 48.28
CA ASP A 43 -9.32 -12.57 49.06
C ASP A 43 -10.32 -11.53 48.55
N GLY A 44 -11.09 -11.83 47.50
CA GLY A 44 -12.11 -10.97 46.93
C GLY A 44 -11.58 -9.92 45.93
N ASN A 45 -10.32 -10.02 45.49
CA ASN A 45 -9.74 -9.15 44.49
C ASN A 45 -10.04 -9.66 43.07
N ALA A 46 -10.32 -8.77 42.14
CA ALA A 46 -10.52 -9.12 40.72
C ALA A 46 -9.26 -9.79 40.16
N ILE A 47 -9.43 -10.98 39.55
CA ILE A 47 -8.33 -11.73 38.95
C ILE A 47 -7.97 -11.09 37.60
N ALA A 48 -6.72 -10.62 37.53
CA ALA A 48 -6.16 -10.11 36.27
C ALA A 48 -5.54 -11.26 35.46
N PHE A 49 -6.06 -11.45 34.25
CA PHE A 49 -5.51 -12.39 33.28
C PHE A 49 -4.56 -11.66 32.32
N ASN A 50 -3.42 -12.22 32.08
CA ASN A 50 -2.46 -11.70 31.10
C ASN A 50 -2.59 -12.53 29.82
N GLN A 51 -2.85 -11.83 28.71
CA GLN A 51 -2.83 -12.40 27.38
C GLN A 51 -1.64 -11.82 26.60
N SER A 52 -0.79 -12.68 26.10
CA SER A 52 0.33 -12.30 25.24
C SER A 52 0.16 -12.94 23.87
N ASP A 53 -0.05 -12.09 22.87
CA ASP A 53 -0.14 -12.48 21.45
C ASP A 53 1.20 -12.19 20.79
N MET A 54 1.90 -13.23 20.34
CA MET A 54 3.19 -13.11 19.69
C MET A 54 3.12 -13.57 18.23
N MET A 55 3.78 -12.84 17.36
CA MET A 55 4.03 -13.28 15.99
C MET A 55 5.50 -13.17 15.62
N LEU A 56 5.97 -14.12 14.82
CA LEU A 56 7.21 -14.03 14.07
C LEU A 56 6.86 -14.13 12.59
N LYS A 57 7.11 -13.08 11.83
CA LYS A 57 6.85 -13.01 10.39
C LYS A 57 8.15 -12.96 9.64
N ASN A 58 8.42 -13.99 8.85
CA ASN A 58 9.59 -14.08 7.98
C ASN A 58 9.14 -13.91 6.54
N LYS A 59 9.73 -12.96 5.83
CA LYS A 59 9.50 -12.73 4.42
C LYS A 59 10.78 -12.95 3.64
N PHE A 60 10.72 -13.84 2.69
CA PHE A 60 11.79 -14.13 1.75
C PHE A 60 11.37 -13.72 0.34
N SER A 61 12.21 -12.96 -0.35
CA SER A 61 11.94 -12.46 -1.70
C SER A 61 13.11 -12.81 -2.61
N ILE A 62 12.82 -13.31 -3.79
CA ILE A 62 13.81 -13.55 -4.85
C ILE A 62 13.40 -12.72 -6.05
N ASN A 63 14.29 -11.88 -6.55
CA ASN A 63 14.16 -11.13 -7.78
C ASN A 63 15.25 -11.57 -8.74
N ALA A 64 14.89 -11.83 -10.00
CA ALA A 64 15.82 -12.23 -11.03
C ALA A 64 15.70 -11.33 -12.28
N PRO A 65 16.01 -10.02 -12.19
CA PRO A 65 15.86 -9.10 -13.30
C PRO A 65 16.83 -9.42 -14.45
N PHE A 66 16.31 -9.40 -15.66
CA PHE A 66 17.11 -9.52 -16.87
C PHE A 66 16.51 -8.70 -18.02
N THR A 67 17.32 -8.47 -19.03
CA THR A 67 16.93 -7.70 -20.21
C THR A 67 17.08 -8.56 -21.45
N ILE A 68 16.05 -8.60 -22.28
CA ILE A 68 16.09 -9.23 -23.60
C ILE A 68 16.09 -8.15 -24.69
N PHE A 69 16.70 -8.46 -25.83
CA PHE A 69 16.83 -7.55 -26.97
C PHE A 69 17.41 -6.17 -26.59
N LYS A 70 18.12 -6.05 -25.46
CA LYS A 70 18.69 -4.81 -24.90
C LYS A 70 17.66 -3.76 -24.42
N TYR A 71 16.38 -3.93 -24.70
CA TYR A 71 15.36 -2.91 -24.48
C TYR A 71 14.20 -3.37 -23.60
N VAL A 72 13.94 -4.65 -23.50
CA VAL A 72 12.81 -5.20 -22.75
C VAL A 72 13.33 -5.74 -21.43
N ALA A 73 13.00 -5.08 -20.34
CA ALA A 73 13.30 -5.51 -18.98
C ALA A 73 12.22 -6.49 -18.49
N ILE A 74 12.63 -7.64 -17.98
CA ILE A 74 11.79 -8.68 -17.41
C ILE A 74 12.22 -8.90 -15.98
N ASN A 75 11.29 -8.81 -15.04
CA ASN A 75 11.53 -8.94 -13.60
C ASN A 75 10.58 -10.01 -13.01
N PRO A 76 10.97 -11.28 -13.01
CA PRO A 76 10.29 -12.29 -12.20
C PRO A 76 10.63 -12.08 -10.73
N ASN A 77 9.63 -12.27 -9.88
CA ASN A 77 9.76 -12.15 -8.44
C ASN A 77 8.93 -13.24 -7.76
N ILE A 78 9.52 -13.85 -6.73
CA ILE A 78 8.87 -14.81 -5.84
C ILE A 78 8.97 -14.23 -4.43
N ASN A 79 7.81 -14.12 -3.76
CA ASN A 79 7.73 -13.79 -2.35
C ASN A 79 7.17 -14.97 -1.58
N ILE A 80 7.83 -15.35 -0.50
CA ILE A 80 7.38 -16.38 0.43
C ILE A 80 7.29 -15.73 1.81
N SER A 81 6.13 -15.82 2.46
CA SER A 81 5.96 -15.39 3.85
C SER A 81 5.74 -16.62 4.72
N SER A 82 6.58 -16.79 5.75
CA SER A 82 6.41 -17.83 6.76
C SER A 82 6.13 -17.14 8.09
N ASP A 83 4.90 -17.24 8.54
CA ASP A 83 4.37 -16.54 9.69
C ASP A 83 4.14 -17.55 10.83
N PHE A 84 4.57 -17.22 12.05
CA PHE A 84 4.36 -18.02 13.24
C PHE A 84 3.57 -17.20 14.26
N VAL A 85 2.62 -17.84 14.91
CA VAL A 85 1.84 -17.27 16.02
C VAL A 85 1.87 -18.24 17.21
N ASN A 86 1.82 -17.71 18.43
CA ASN A 86 1.75 -18.51 19.65
C ASN A 86 0.31 -18.92 20.01
N ARG A 87 -0.69 -18.34 19.31
CA ARG A 87 -2.10 -18.58 19.54
C ARG A 87 -2.86 -18.59 18.24
N PHE A 88 -3.88 -19.41 18.13
CA PHE A 88 -4.75 -19.49 16.97
C PHE A 88 -6.18 -19.81 17.36
N GLN A 89 -7.14 -19.66 16.46
CA GLN A 89 -8.55 -19.94 16.70
C GLN A 89 -8.94 -21.32 16.15
N LYS A 90 -9.84 -22.00 16.85
CA LYS A 90 -10.42 -23.27 16.40
C LYS A 90 -11.94 -23.21 16.62
N ALA A 91 -12.71 -23.63 15.62
CA ALA A 91 -14.14 -23.72 15.71
C ALA A 91 -14.57 -25.00 16.45
N SER A 92 -15.54 -24.90 17.35
CA SER A 92 -16.20 -26.01 18.03
C SER A 92 -17.65 -25.65 18.36
N PHE A 93 -18.46 -26.61 18.75
CA PHE A 93 -19.77 -26.33 19.32
C PHE A 93 -19.67 -26.23 20.85
N ASN A 94 -20.41 -25.29 21.42
CA ASN A 94 -20.65 -25.22 22.85
C ASN A 94 -21.75 -26.23 23.27
N GLU A 95 -22.06 -26.29 24.56
CA GLU A 95 -23.08 -27.18 25.11
C GLU A 95 -24.48 -26.89 24.57
N GLN A 96 -24.76 -25.66 24.12
CA GLN A 96 -26.00 -25.21 23.52
C GLN A 96 -26.08 -25.46 22.00
N ASN A 97 -25.06 -26.15 21.42
CA ASN A 97 -24.91 -26.43 20.00
C ASN A 97 -24.75 -25.17 19.14
N GLU A 98 -24.20 -24.10 19.72
CA GLU A 98 -23.83 -22.88 19.02
C GLU A 98 -22.36 -22.91 18.63
N LEU A 99 -22.03 -22.32 17.47
CA LEU A 99 -20.66 -22.23 17.00
C LEU A 99 -19.85 -21.28 17.88
N GLU A 100 -18.77 -21.76 18.42
CA GLU A 100 -17.82 -21.00 19.22
C GLU A 100 -16.41 -21.06 18.62
N LEU A 101 -15.71 -19.92 18.59
CA LEU A 101 -14.31 -19.85 18.21
C LEU A 101 -13.42 -19.82 19.44
N ASN A 102 -12.83 -20.96 19.75
CA ASN A 102 -11.95 -21.10 20.89
C ASN A 102 -10.51 -20.73 20.57
N THR A 103 -9.86 -19.98 21.43
CA THR A 103 -8.44 -19.64 21.32
C THR A 103 -7.59 -20.77 21.89
N ILE A 104 -6.68 -21.28 21.09
CA ILE A 104 -5.74 -22.32 21.45
C ILE A 104 -4.36 -21.72 21.66
N ASP A 105 -3.81 -21.86 22.87
CA ASP A 105 -2.46 -21.41 23.23
C ASP A 105 -1.42 -22.44 22.79
N ARG A 106 -1.09 -22.38 21.51
CA ARG A 106 -0.14 -23.27 20.86
C ARG A 106 0.49 -22.59 19.66
N PHE A 107 1.74 -22.87 19.41
CA PHE A 107 2.42 -22.39 18.20
C PHE A 107 1.80 -23.01 16.94
N LYS A 108 1.52 -22.15 15.99
CA LYS A 108 1.05 -22.53 14.65
C LYS A 108 1.76 -21.69 13.59
N ASN A 109 2.07 -22.30 12.47
CA ASN A 109 2.71 -21.59 11.36
C ASN A 109 1.85 -21.62 10.10
N ARG A 110 2.05 -20.58 9.28
CA ARG A 110 1.45 -20.44 7.96
C ARG A 110 2.51 -19.99 6.96
N THR A 111 2.62 -20.68 5.84
CA THR A 111 3.48 -20.27 4.74
C THR A 111 2.63 -19.94 3.53
N THR A 112 2.75 -18.71 3.05
CA THR A 112 2.07 -18.21 1.86
C THR A 112 3.07 -17.75 0.82
N SER A 113 2.69 -17.81 -0.45
CA SER A 113 3.55 -17.40 -1.56
C SER A 113 2.83 -16.49 -2.54
N ASN A 114 3.60 -15.66 -3.23
CA ASN A 114 3.16 -14.83 -4.33
C ASN A 114 4.22 -14.85 -5.42
N LEU A 115 3.79 -15.13 -6.64
CA LEU A 115 4.60 -15.05 -7.85
C LEU A 115 4.23 -13.79 -8.61
N SER A 116 5.19 -13.05 -9.09
CA SER A 116 4.95 -11.92 -9.97
C SER A 116 5.96 -11.84 -11.10
N LEU A 117 5.50 -11.37 -12.26
CA LEU A 117 6.30 -11.12 -13.44
C LEU A 117 5.98 -9.72 -13.94
N SER A 118 6.99 -8.90 -14.14
CA SER A 118 6.82 -7.57 -14.72
C SER A 118 7.68 -7.42 -15.96
N ILE A 119 7.07 -6.99 -17.05
CA ILE A 119 7.70 -6.74 -18.35
C ILE A 119 7.56 -5.26 -18.65
N SER A 120 8.64 -4.59 -18.98
CA SER A 120 8.62 -3.15 -19.32
C SER A 120 9.67 -2.80 -20.36
N THR A 121 9.41 -1.71 -21.07
CA THR A 121 10.39 -1.11 -21.99
C THR A 121 10.34 0.40 -21.89
N LYS A 122 11.34 1.08 -22.48
CA LYS A 122 11.37 2.54 -22.59
C LYS A 122 11.44 2.94 -24.04
N LEU A 123 10.50 3.75 -24.46
CA LEU A 123 10.44 4.36 -25.79
C LEU A 123 10.74 5.85 -25.67
N TYR A 124 11.49 6.38 -26.61
CA TYR A 124 11.91 7.77 -26.60
C TYR A 124 11.45 8.48 -27.87
N GLY A 125 10.76 9.61 -27.69
CA GLY A 125 10.42 10.54 -28.73
C GLY A 125 11.13 11.88 -28.49
N ILE A 126 11.62 12.51 -29.53
CA ILE A 126 12.18 13.87 -29.47
C ILE A 126 11.43 14.72 -30.48
N LEU A 127 10.76 15.76 -30.01
CA LEU A 127 10.11 16.76 -30.84
C LEU A 127 11.00 18.01 -30.85
N PRO A 128 11.56 18.41 -31.99
CA PRO A 128 12.25 19.68 -32.12
C PRO A 128 11.26 20.82 -31.86
N PHE A 129 11.58 21.65 -30.86
CA PHE A 129 10.70 22.76 -30.47
C PHE A 129 11.56 23.94 -30.03
N LYS A 130 11.68 24.92 -30.93
CA LYS A 130 12.50 26.13 -30.72
C LYS A 130 11.59 27.31 -30.38
N VAL A 131 11.41 27.57 -29.06
CA VAL A 131 10.71 28.76 -28.58
C VAL A 131 11.49 29.33 -27.39
N GLY A 132 11.97 30.55 -27.54
CA GLY A 132 12.82 31.19 -26.54
C GLY A 132 14.10 30.38 -26.29
N SER A 133 14.34 30.02 -25.02
CA SER A 133 15.50 29.20 -24.60
C SER A 133 15.30 27.68 -24.78
N PHE A 134 14.08 27.23 -25.15
CA PHE A 134 13.79 25.83 -25.36
C PHE A 134 14.21 25.36 -26.75
N GLN A 135 14.84 24.19 -26.83
CA GLN A 135 15.38 23.61 -28.07
C GLN A 135 14.60 22.38 -28.54
N SER A 136 14.12 21.56 -27.59
CA SER A 136 13.38 20.34 -27.89
C SER A 136 12.58 19.86 -26.68
N ILE A 137 11.53 19.09 -26.96
CA ILE A 137 10.79 18.32 -25.96
C ILE A 137 11.13 16.84 -26.17
N ARG A 138 11.56 16.19 -25.10
CA ARG A 138 11.76 14.75 -25.03
C ARG A 138 10.57 14.12 -24.34
N HIS A 139 9.95 13.15 -24.96
CA HIS A 139 8.91 12.31 -24.41
C HIS A 139 9.46 10.91 -24.15
N VAL A 140 9.39 10.43 -22.91
CA VAL A 140 9.78 9.08 -22.52
C VAL A 140 8.52 8.33 -22.15
N ILE A 141 8.22 7.26 -22.89
CA ILE A 141 7.08 6.38 -22.66
C ILE A 141 7.61 5.09 -22.04
N THR A 142 7.02 4.65 -20.94
CA THR A 142 7.38 3.43 -20.25
C THR A 142 6.14 2.54 -20.07
N PRO A 143 5.77 1.74 -21.09
CA PRO A 143 4.74 0.72 -20.94
C PRO A 143 5.26 -0.40 -20.03
N ARG A 144 4.36 -0.91 -19.17
CA ARG A 144 4.62 -2.04 -18.28
C ARG A 144 3.39 -2.93 -18.20
N ILE A 145 3.64 -4.21 -18.32
CA ILE A 145 2.66 -5.26 -18.06
C ILE A 145 3.17 -6.08 -16.88
N GLY A 146 2.35 -6.25 -15.86
CA GLY A 146 2.62 -7.08 -14.70
C GLY A 146 1.63 -8.23 -14.62
N PHE A 147 2.10 -9.40 -14.23
CA PHE A 147 1.26 -10.53 -13.86
C PHE A 147 1.57 -10.89 -12.40
N SER A 148 0.53 -11.17 -11.60
CA SER A 148 0.69 -11.67 -10.24
C SER A 148 -0.23 -12.86 -9.99
N TYR A 149 0.30 -13.82 -9.24
CA TYR A 149 -0.39 -15.05 -8.87
C TYR A 149 -0.15 -15.36 -7.40
N SER A 150 -1.23 -15.56 -6.65
CA SER A 150 -1.22 -16.13 -5.29
C SER A 150 -2.05 -17.40 -5.30
N PRO A 151 -1.55 -18.52 -4.72
CA PRO A 151 -2.30 -19.75 -4.60
C PRO A 151 -3.55 -19.62 -3.75
N ASP A 152 -4.45 -20.56 -3.92
CA ASP A 152 -5.57 -20.83 -3.02
C ASP A 152 -5.08 -21.66 -1.83
N TYR A 153 -5.48 -21.28 -0.62
CA TYR A 153 -5.13 -21.98 0.61
C TYR A 153 -6.36 -22.55 1.34
N LEU A 154 -7.58 -22.38 0.80
CA LEU A 154 -8.83 -22.73 1.49
C LEU A 154 -8.90 -24.21 1.90
N ARG A 155 -8.39 -25.11 1.06
CA ARG A 155 -8.39 -26.55 1.31
C ARG A 155 -7.12 -27.05 2.02
N ASN A 156 -6.37 -26.17 2.65
CA ASN A 156 -5.19 -26.53 3.42
C ASN A 156 -5.58 -26.74 4.90
N ASP A 157 -5.66 -27.98 5.33
CA ASP A 157 -6.05 -28.37 6.71
C ASP A 157 -5.12 -27.80 7.78
N ASN A 158 -3.91 -27.36 7.43
CA ASN A 158 -3.04 -26.65 8.36
C ASN A 158 -3.46 -25.20 8.60
N TYR A 159 -4.25 -24.63 7.69
CA TYR A 159 -4.67 -23.22 7.76
C TYR A 159 -6.14 -23.04 8.03
N PHE A 160 -6.97 -23.99 7.56
CA PHE A 160 -8.40 -23.96 7.75
C PHE A 160 -8.90 -25.26 8.40
N GLN A 161 -9.93 -25.10 9.21
CA GLN A 161 -10.74 -26.19 9.72
C GLN A 161 -12.03 -26.26 8.89
N GLU A 162 -12.30 -27.40 8.27
CA GLU A 162 -13.61 -27.67 7.72
C GLU A 162 -14.53 -28.16 8.85
N PHE A 163 -15.68 -27.50 9.01
CA PHE A 163 -16.61 -27.76 10.07
C PHE A 163 -18.03 -27.39 9.61
N ASN A 164 -18.97 -28.36 9.52
CA ASN A 164 -20.32 -28.17 8.97
C ASN A 164 -20.33 -27.56 7.56
N ASP A 165 -19.55 -28.09 6.64
CA ASP A 165 -19.41 -27.62 5.27
C ASP A 165 -18.90 -26.15 5.15
N GLU A 166 -18.44 -25.56 6.25
CA GLU A 166 -17.81 -24.25 6.28
C GLU A 166 -16.33 -24.33 6.66
N TYR A 167 -15.54 -23.37 6.14
CA TYR A 167 -14.11 -23.27 6.42
C TYR A 167 -13.79 -22.14 7.39
N TYR A 168 -13.19 -22.51 8.52
CA TYR A 168 -12.76 -21.57 9.58
C TYR A 168 -11.25 -21.43 9.57
N ASP A 169 -10.79 -20.20 9.43
CA ASP A 169 -9.37 -19.87 9.36
C ASP A 169 -8.77 -19.84 10.77
N TYR A 170 -7.78 -20.71 11.03
CA TYR A 170 -7.06 -20.74 12.29
C TYR A 170 -6.37 -19.43 12.65
N PHE A 171 -6.02 -18.60 11.65
CA PHE A 171 -5.28 -17.35 11.82
C PHE A 171 -6.18 -16.13 11.89
N SER A 172 -7.49 -16.28 11.73
CA SER A 172 -8.45 -15.19 11.90
C SER A 172 -8.34 -14.59 13.31
N GLY A 173 -8.31 -13.26 13.42
CA GLY A 173 -8.15 -12.58 14.71
C GLY A 173 -6.74 -12.62 15.31
N THR A 174 -5.76 -13.29 14.68
CA THR A 174 -4.36 -13.27 15.11
C THR A 174 -3.60 -12.06 14.57
N LEU A 175 -2.39 -11.80 15.08
CA LEU A 175 -1.54 -10.67 14.63
C LEU A 175 -1.11 -10.76 13.16
N ILE A 176 -1.16 -11.93 12.53
CA ILE A 176 -0.80 -12.11 11.11
C ILE A 176 -2.00 -11.92 10.17
N GLY A 177 -3.21 -11.79 10.72
CA GLY A 177 -4.45 -11.65 9.96
C GLY A 177 -4.88 -12.90 9.21
N SER A 178 -6.03 -12.82 8.54
CA SER A 178 -6.66 -13.94 7.86
C SER A 178 -5.81 -14.50 6.70
N THR A 179 -5.98 -15.80 6.46
CA THR A 179 -5.35 -16.52 5.33
C THR A 179 -6.13 -16.26 4.03
N PRO A 180 -5.46 -16.06 2.89
CA PRO A 180 -6.15 -15.97 1.61
C PRO A 180 -6.96 -17.24 1.30
N ARG A 181 -8.26 -17.06 1.03
CA ARG A 181 -9.20 -18.17 0.77
C ARG A 181 -9.29 -18.56 -0.70
N THR A 182 -8.93 -17.65 -1.59
CA THR A 182 -9.06 -17.84 -3.04
C THR A 182 -7.75 -17.52 -3.74
N SER A 183 -7.49 -18.21 -4.83
CA SER A 183 -6.37 -17.83 -5.69
C SER A 183 -6.58 -16.42 -6.24
N SER A 184 -5.50 -15.70 -6.45
CA SER A 184 -5.52 -14.39 -7.11
C SER A 184 -4.68 -14.46 -8.37
N ARG A 185 -5.27 -14.08 -9.51
CA ARG A 185 -4.59 -13.98 -10.81
C ARG A 185 -4.88 -12.61 -11.39
N LYS A 186 -3.89 -11.72 -11.39
CA LYS A 186 -4.11 -10.34 -11.83
C LYS A 186 -3.09 -9.96 -12.89
N ILE A 187 -3.57 -9.24 -13.91
CA ILE A 187 -2.75 -8.56 -14.91
C ILE A 187 -2.84 -7.07 -14.60
N ASN A 188 -1.69 -6.42 -14.44
CA ASN A 188 -1.60 -4.99 -14.21
C ASN A 188 -0.98 -4.32 -15.43
N LEU A 189 -1.63 -3.28 -15.93
CA LEU A 189 -1.18 -2.47 -17.05
C LEU A 189 -0.81 -1.08 -16.54
N SER A 190 0.37 -0.62 -16.88
CA SER A 190 0.84 0.72 -16.52
C SER A 190 1.51 1.38 -17.71
N LEU A 191 1.17 2.66 -17.93
CA LEU A 191 1.79 3.50 -18.94
C LEU A 191 2.35 4.75 -18.26
N GLY A 192 3.66 4.82 -18.15
CA GLY A 192 4.36 6.00 -17.66
C GLY A 192 4.77 6.89 -18.82
N ASN A 193 4.51 8.20 -18.71
CA ASN A 193 4.92 9.21 -19.65
C ASN A 193 5.67 10.32 -18.91
N VAL A 194 6.86 10.66 -19.35
CA VAL A 194 7.64 11.78 -18.80
C VAL A 194 7.97 12.75 -19.94
N PHE A 195 7.60 14.00 -19.72
CA PHE A 195 7.87 15.09 -20.66
C PHE A 195 8.98 15.98 -20.10
N GLN A 196 10.05 16.11 -20.85
CA GLN A 196 11.24 16.87 -20.48
C GLN A 196 11.53 17.93 -21.56
N ALA A 197 11.85 19.15 -21.16
CA ALA A 197 12.34 20.17 -22.07
C ALA A 197 13.87 20.27 -22.00
N LYS A 198 14.50 20.42 -23.14
CA LYS A 198 15.91 20.81 -23.26
C LYS A 198 15.96 22.32 -23.44
N ARG A 199 16.67 23.00 -22.56
CA ARG A 199 16.86 24.45 -22.59
C ARG A 199 18.34 24.77 -22.67
N SER A 200 18.69 25.77 -23.52
CA SER A 200 20.02 26.39 -23.51
C SER A 200 20.00 27.67 -22.68
N LYS A 201 20.89 27.77 -21.71
CA LYS A 201 21.10 28.99 -20.93
C LYS A 201 22.60 29.18 -20.72
N ASN A 202 23.15 30.33 -21.17
CA ASN A 202 24.58 30.65 -21.09
C ASN A 202 25.46 29.51 -21.66
N ASP A 203 25.19 29.05 -22.85
CA ASP A 203 25.85 27.96 -23.58
C ASP A 203 25.88 26.60 -22.84
N LYS A 204 25.12 26.47 -21.75
CA LYS A 204 24.93 25.22 -21.06
C LYS A 204 23.54 24.65 -21.35
N GLU A 205 23.53 23.36 -21.68
CA GLU A 205 22.30 22.62 -21.90
C GLU A 205 21.75 22.12 -20.57
N GLU A 206 20.51 22.48 -20.27
CA GLU A 206 19.81 22.05 -19.05
C GLU A 206 18.58 21.22 -19.44
N LYS A 207 18.36 20.10 -18.76
CA LYS A 207 17.13 19.31 -18.86
C LYS A 207 16.17 19.73 -17.75
N ILE A 208 14.94 19.98 -18.10
CA ILE A 208 13.87 20.35 -17.17
C ILE A 208 12.75 19.35 -17.32
N ASP A 209 12.36 18.71 -16.23
CA ASP A 209 11.15 17.90 -16.20
C ASP A 209 9.93 18.83 -16.20
N LEU A 210 9.06 18.70 -17.20
CA LEU A 210 7.86 19.49 -17.32
C LEU A 210 6.73 18.89 -16.49
N PHE A 211 6.39 17.64 -16.80
CA PHE A 211 5.40 16.86 -16.06
C PHE A 211 5.57 15.37 -16.36
N SER A 212 5.00 14.56 -15.49
CA SER A 212 4.84 13.12 -15.69
C SER A 212 3.36 12.75 -15.62
N LEU A 213 2.96 11.84 -16.49
CA LEU A 213 1.62 11.27 -16.56
C LEU A 213 1.74 9.76 -16.41
N ARG A 214 1.11 9.20 -15.40
CA ARG A 214 1.07 7.74 -15.18
C ARG A 214 -0.38 7.27 -15.21
N MET A 215 -0.62 6.24 -16.01
CA MET A 215 -1.91 5.58 -16.15
C MET A 215 -1.78 4.14 -15.68
N ASN A 216 -2.69 3.68 -14.84
CA ASN A 216 -2.67 2.31 -14.30
C ASN A 216 -4.07 1.74 -14.30
N THR A 217 -4.19 0.49 -14.72
CA THR A 217 -5.38 -0.33 -14.57
C THR A 217 -5.00 -1.77 -14.34
N GLY A 218 -5.95 -2.61 -13.96
CA GLY A 218 -5.74 -4.03 -13.74
C GLY A 218 -6.88 -4.86 -14.27
N TYR A 219 -6.60 -6.11 -14.58
CA TYR A 219 -7.56 -7.12 -14.96
C TYR A 219 -7.46 -8.30 -14.00
N ASP A 220 -8.55 -8.61 -13.30
CA ASP A 220 -8.64 -9.75 -12.38
C ASP A 220 -9.24 -10.94 -13.13
N VAL A 221 -8.40 -11.96 -13.37
CA VAL A 221 -8.79 -13.14 -14.14
C VAL A 221 -9.83 -13.98 -13.40
N ASN A 222 -9.79 -13.97 -12.07
CA ASN A 222 -10.63 -14.81 -11.23
C ASN A 222 -12.04 -14.25 -10.99
N LYS A 223 -12.26 -12.97 -11.25
CA LYS A 223 -13.60 -12.41 -11.14
C LYS A 223 -14.49 -12.90 -12.26
N GLU A 224 -15.75 -13.12 -11.98
CA GLU A 224 -16.76 -13.44 -12.99
C GLU A 224 -17.20 -12.17 -13.71
N GLU A 225 -17.43 -11.09 -12.96
CA GLU A 225 -17.87 -9.79 -13.46
C GLU A 225 -16.91 -8.68 -13.05
N PHE A 226 -17.00 -7.54 -13.73
CA PHE A 226 -16.20 -6.34 -13.43
C PHE A 226 -14.70 -6.65 -13.35
N LYS A 227 -14.19 -7.43 -14.30
CA LYS A 227 -12.79 -7.91 -14.34
C LYS A 227 -11.78 -6.78 -14.45
N LEU A 228 -12.13 -5.69 -15.15
CA LEU A 228 -11.30 -4.50 -15.27
C LEU A 228 -11.43 -3.61 -14.03
N SER A 229 -10.30 -3.22 -13.48
CA SER A 229 -10.25 -2.19 -12.44
C SER A 229 -10.37 -0.80 -13.04
N ASN A 230 -10.70 0.19 -12.23
CA ASN A 230 -10.71 1.59 -12.67
C ASN A 230 -9.35 1.98 -13.26
N LEU A 231 -9.38 2.84 -14.27
CA LEU A 231 -8.20 3.49 -14.80
C LEU A 231 -7.86 4.69 -13.89
N ASN A 232 -6.72 4.58 -13.22
CA ASN A 232 -6.18 5.66 -12.40
C ASN A 232 -5.10 6.39 -13.17
N THR A 233 -5.29 7.69 -13.37
CA THR A 233 -4.36 8.56 -14.07
C THR A 233 -3.82 9.59 -13.09
N SER A 234 -2.50 9.66 -12.91
CA SER A 234 -1.84 10.66 -12.09
C SER A 234 -0.94 11.55 -12.93
N LEU A 235 -1.15 12.86 -12.83
CA LEU A 235 -0.33 13.89 -13.44
C LEU A 235 0.45 14.61 -12.34
N ARG A 236 1.77 14.71 -12.50
CA ARG A 236 2.67 15.40 -11.57
C ARG A 236 3.55 16.39 -12.31
N SER A 237 3.66 17.57 -11.75
CA SER A 237 4.59 18.59 -12.22
C SER A 237 5.29 19.24 -11.01
N SER A 238 6.59 19.43 -11.11
CA SER A 238 7.40 20.14 -10.12
C SER A 238 8.00 21.38 -10.75
N LEU A 239 7.58 22.54 -10.29
CA LEU A 239 8.05 23.83 -10.77
C LEU A 239 9.35 24.23 -10.03
N LYS A 240 10.21 24.98 -10.69
CA LYS A 240 11.51 25.42 -10.16
C LYS A 240 11.42 26.23 -8.85
N ASN A 241 10.29 26.89 -8.61
CA ASN A 241 10.04 27.66 -7.38
C ASN A 241 9.70 26.79 -6.15
N GLY A 242 9.75 25.46 -6.27
CA GLY A 242 9.40 24.52 -5.20
C GLY A 242 7.90 24.20 -5.10
N THR A 243 7.10 24.65 -6.08
CA THR A 243 5.68 24.27 -6.18
C THR A 243 5.56 22.91 -6.85
N ASN A 244 4.82 21.99 -6.21
CA ASN A 244 4.45 20.71 -6.78
C ASN A 244 2.94 20.68 -7.03
N ILE A 245 2.56 20.16 -8.18
CA ILE A 245 1.17 19.98 -8.60
C ILE A 245 0.96 18.48 -8.81
N ASP A 246 -0.03 17.92 -8.12
CA ASP A 246 -0.47 16.54 -8.25
C ASP A 246 -1.95 16.51 -8.59
N MET A 247 -2.31 15.87 -9.70
CA MET A 247 -3.69 15.64 -10.12
C MET A 247 -3.92 14.14 -10.31
N ASN A 248 -4.98 13.61 -9.73
CA ASN A 248 -5.35 12.22 -9.89
C ASN A 248 -6.78 12.15 -10.44
N PHE A 249 -6.95 11.35 -11.47
CA PHE A 249 -8.22 11.11 -12.14
C PHE A 249 -8.54 9.63 -12.04
N THR A 250 -9.77 9.32 -11.68
CA THR A 250 -10.29 7.95 -11.67
C THR A 250 -11.37 7.81 -12.74
N HIS A 251 -11.22 6.80 -13.59
CA HIS A 251 -12.19 6.52 -14.64
C HIS A 251 -12.70 5.09 -14.49
N ASP A 252 -13.99 4.89 -14.70
CA ASP A 252 -14.65 3.60 -14.76
C ASP A 252 -14.83 3.16 -16.21
N PHE A 253 -14.48 1.90 -16.50
CA PHE A 253 -14.63 1.31 -17.82
C PHE A 253 -16.06 0.79 -18.08
N TYR A 254 -16.89 0.73 -17.07
CA TYR A 254 -18.19 0.08 -17.15
C TYR A 254 -19.32 1.06 -17.32
N GLU A 255 -20.39 0.61 -18.02
CA GLU A 255 -21.61 1.36 -18.15
C GLU A 255 -22.29 1.55 -16.78
N PHE A 256 -23.11 2.58 -16.68
CA PHE A 256 -23.83 2.90 -15.48
C PHE A 256 -25.27 3.26 -15.86
N ASP A 257 -26.19 2.44 -15.40
CA ASP A 257 -27.60 2.76 -15.53
C ASP A 257 -27.96 3.87 -14.55
N LYS A 258 -28.47 4.99 -15.09
CA LYS A 258 -28.86 6.15 -14.29
C LYS A 258 -30.24 6.02 -13.68
N GLU A 259 -31.10 5.20 -14.29
CA GLU A 259 -32.48 5.01 -13.84
C GLU A 259 -32.50 4.12 -12.60
N ASP A 260 -31.78 2.98 -12.67
CA ASP A 260 -31.67 2.04 -11.57
C ASP A 260 -30.50 2.32 -10.61
N ASN A 261 -29.65 3.30 -10.93
CA ASN A 261 -28.43 3.64 -10.19
C ASN A 261 -27.48 2.44 -10.02
N VAL A 262 -27.37 1.60 -11.04
CA VAL A 262 -26.62 0.34 -11.03
C VAL A 262 -25.46 0.38 -12.02
N ARG A 263 -24.32 -0.16 -11.61
CA ARG A 263 -23.17 -0.39 -12.48
C ARG A 263 -23.39 -1.68 -13.28
N MET A 264 -23.32 -1.59 -14.60
CA MET A 264 -23.53 -2.71 -15.53
C MET A 264 -22.19 -3.35 -15.91
N ASN A 265 -22.17 -4.65 -16.14
CA ASN A 265 -20.96 -5.37 -16.56
C ASN A 265 -20.72 -5.26 -18.08
N GLU A 266 -20.96 -4.07 -18.64
CA GLU A 266 -20.73 -3.73 -20.05
C GLU A 266 -19.63 -2.68 -20.17
N ILE A 267 -18.66 -2.93 -21.07
CA ILE A 267 -17.48 -2.06 -21.23
C ILE A 267 -17.80 -0.90 -22.15
N ARG A 268 -17.51 0.32 -21.69
CA ARG A 268 -17.60 1.56 -22.46
C ARG A 268 -16.42 1.72 -23.41
N SER A 269 -16.68 2.26 -24.58
CA SER A 269 -15.62 2.66 -25.52
C SER A 269 -14.71 3.78 -24.96
N ILE A 270 -15.30 4.70 -24.18
CA ILE A 270 -14.59 5.79 -23.49
C ILE A 270 -14.87 5.67 -21.99
N PRO A 271 -13.85 5.45 -21.16
CA PRO A 271 -14.02 5.34 -19.71
C PRO A 271 -14.63 6.61 -19.12
N ARG A 272 -15.59 6.44 -18.20
CA ARG A 272 -16.28 7.53 -17.53
C ARG A 272 -15.43 8.08 -16.38
N LEU A 273 -15.22 9.39 -16.35
CA LEU A 273 -14.56 10.06 -15.22
C LEU A 273 -15.47 9.98 -13.97
N THR A 274 -14.97 9.38 -12.91
CA THR A 274 -15.70 9.17 -11.65
C THR A 274 -15.12 9.93 -10.48
N GLY A 275 -13.86 10.38 -10.59
CA GLY A 275 -13.24 11.13 -9.51
C GLY A 275 -12.08 11.98 -10.00
N ILE A 276 -11.92 13.15 -9.38
CA ILE A 276 -10.79 14.05 -9.55
C ILE A 276 -10.27 14.41 -8.17
N ARG A 277 -8.95 14.31 -7.99
CA ARG A 277 -8.28 14.83 -6.80
C ARG A 277 -7.16 15.75 -7.23
N PHE A 278 -7.14 16.94 -6.70
CA PHE A 278 -6.09 17.93 -6.90
C PHE A 278 -5.35 18.19 -5.59
N SER A 279 -4.03 18.29 -5.66
CA SER A 279 -3.19 18.62 -4.52
C SER A 279 -2.02 19.48 -4.98
N THR A 280 -1.72 20.55 -4.27
CA THR A 280 -0.56 21.38 -4.54
C THR A 280 0.19 21.67 -3.24
N ASN A 281 1.52 21.64 -3.33
CA ASN A 281 2.40 22.05 -2.25
C ASN A 281 3.27 23.18 -2.77
N PHE A 282 3.39 24.26 -2.02
CA PHE A 282 4.32 25.34 -2.33
C PHE A 282 5.17 25.67 -1.12
N ARG A 283 6.39 26.12 -1.40
CA ARG A 283 7.35 26.52 -0.39
C ARG A 283 7.72 27.98 -0.63
N LEU A 284 7.39 28.83 0.31
CA LEU A 284 7.82 30.24 0.32
C LEU A 284 9.06 30.36 1.19
N LYS A 285 10.16 30.84 0.59
CA LYS A 285 11.35 31.25 1.36
C LYS A 285 11.27 32.74 1.56
N GLY A 286 11.28 33.19 2.81
CA GLY A 286 11.48 34.60 3.15
C GLY A 286 12.83 35.07 2.58
N LYS A 287 12.90 36.32 2.11
CA LYS A 287 14.17 36.96 1.79
C LYS A 287 14.85 37.30 3.09
N ASN A 288 16.03 36.74 3.35
CA ASN A 288 16.85 37.27 4.46
C ASN A 288 17.10 38.75 4.18
N GLN A 289 16.50 39.65 4.95
CA GLN A 289 17.03 41.00 5.06
C GLN A 289 18.34 40.87 5.84
N GLU A 290 19.46 41.03 5.14
CA GLU A 290 20.72 41.36 5.81
C GLU A 290 20.47 42.65 6.55
N THR A 291 20.18 42.55 7.87
CA THR A 291 20.05 43.69 8.71
C THR A 291 21.45 44.27 8.92
N LYS A 292 21.59 45.54 8.61
CA LYS A 292 22.81 46.35 8.70
C LYS A 292 23.40 46.46 10.15
N TYR A 293 22.93 45.57 11.06
CA TYR A 293 23.28 45.57 12.50
C TYR A 293 24.15 44.35 12.90
N GLU A 294 24.77 43.65 11.94
CA GLU A 294 25.52 42.42 12.22
C GLU A 294 26.82 42.60 13.02
N ASN A 295 27.28 43.82 13.24
CA ASN A 295 28.59 44.08 13.87
C ASN A 295 28.58 44.18 15.40
N GLU A 296 27.43 44.13 16.07
CA GLU A 296 27.36 44.31 17.53
C GLU A 296 26.69 43.16 18.32
N LEU A 297 26.28 42.10 17.67
CA LEU A 297 25.60 40.99 18.34
C LEU A 297 26.58 39.87 18.75
N SER A 298 26.46 39.39 20.00
CA SER A 298 27.26 38.27 20.50
C SER A 298 26.99 36.98 19.69
N GLU A 299 27.98 36.08 19.63
CA GLU A 299 27.83 34.79 18.85
C GLU A 299 26.55 34.03 19.19
N LYS A 300 26.14 33.99 20.46
CA LYS A 300 24.88 33.35 20.89
C LYS A 300 23.62 33.95 20.27
N THR A 301 23.64 35.27 20.02
CA THR A 301 22.49 35.95 19.38
C THR A 301 22.48 35.75 17.88
N LYS A 302 23.65 35.56 17.26
CA LYS A 302 23.77 35.21 15.85
C LYS A 302 23.22 33.79 15.56
N ASP A 303 23.52 32.84 16.44
CA ASP A 303 22.96 31.47 16.30
C ASP A 303 21.43 31.45 16.46
N PHE A 304 20.89 32.23 17.41
CA PHE A 304 19.45 32.36 17.60
C PHE A 304 18.75 33.02 16.39
N LEU A 305 19.36 34.05 15.81
CA LEU A 305 18.81 34.72 14.62
C LEU A 305 18.93 33.87 13.34
N ASN A 306 19.97 33.06 13.20
CA ASN A 306 20.13 32.15 12.11
C ASN A 306 19.06 31.02 12.15
N ASP A 307 18.71 30.55 13.34
CA ASP A 307 17.63 29.57 13.52
C ASP A 307 16.24 30.15 13.16
N PHE A 308 16.03 31.45 13.48
CA PHE A 308 14.80 32.16 13.09
C PHE A 308 14.74 32.56 11.61
N SER A 309 15.87 32.78 10.94
CA SER A 309 15.93 33.16 9.52
C SER A 309 15.65 31.99 8.55
N SER A 310 15.64 30.77 9.07
CA SER A 310 15.33 29.57 8.32
C SER A 310 13.83 29.24 8.21
N ASN A 311 12.92 30.13 8.63
CA ASN A 311 11.48 29.94 8.58
C ASN A 311 10.99 29.71 7.14
N VAL A 312 10.82 28.45 6.80
CA VAL A 312 10.23 27.99 5.54
C VAL A 312 8.74 27.73 5.75
N TRP A 313 7.91 28.56 5.15
CA TRP A 313 6.47 28.32 5.13
C TRP A 313 6.12 27.22 4.14
N GLN A 314 5.46 26.17 4.61
CA GLN A 314 4.95 25.10 3.77
C GLN A 314 3.43 25.08 3.88
N SER A 315 2.74 25.05 2.73
CA SER A 315 1.30 24.86 2.68
C SER A 315 0.95 23.71 1.77
N ARG A 316 -0.03 22.92 2.16
CA ARG A 316 -0.59 21.82 1.38
C ARG A 316 -2.09 22.05 1.24
N ILE A 317 -2.55 22.20 0.00
CA ILE A 317 -3.96 22.32 -0.32
C ILE A 317 -4.37 21.04 -1.06
N GLY A 318 -5.39 20.35 -0.56
CA GLY A 318 -5.99 19.18 -1.21
C GLY A 318 -7.49 19.40 -1.38
N ILE A 319 -8.00 19.10 -2.56
CA ILE A 319 -9.43 19.08 -2.89
C ILE A 319 -9.75 17.68 -3.40
N SER A 320 -10.70 17.01 -2.79
CA SER A 320 -11.15 15.66 -3.14
C SER A 320 -12.63 15.63 -3.51
#